data_16b859e18436d9672ff8ef1e00eb7810
#
_entry.id   16b859e18436d9672ff8ef1e00eb7810
#
_cell.length_a   1.000
_cell.length_b   1.000
_cell.length_c   1.000
_cell.angle_alpha   90.00
_cell.angle_beta   90.00
_cell.angle_gamma   90.00
#
_symmetry.space_group_name_H-M   'P 1'
#
loop_
_entity.id
_entity.type
_entity.pdbx_description
1 polymer ?
#
loop_
_entity_poly.entity_id
_entity_poly.type
_entity_poly.pdbx_seq_one_letter_code
_entity_poly.pdbx_strand_id
1 'polypeptide(L)'
;SRRTRDPEDVSTSWQIDAYEFDVPVIGAPMDSVTSPATAIAMGKMGALGVLDLEGLWTRYEDPTPLLDEIAGLPADQATERIQQIYAEPVKPELITQRLHEIRAAGVTVAGALSPQRTQQFYSTVVDAGVDLFVIRGTVVSAEHVSSGQEPLNLKKFIYDLDVPVIVGGAANYTAALHLMRTGAA
;
A
#
# COMPACT_ATOMS: atom_id res chain seq x y z
N SER A 1 10.16 17.46 -25.51
CA SER A 1 11.46 17.37 -24.79
C SER A 1 12.54 18.09 -25.56
N ARG A 2 13.51 18.67 -24.87
CA ARG A 2 14.64 19.37 -25.51
C ARG A 2 15.77 18.43 -25.97
N ARG A 3 15.73 17.18 -25.54
CA ARG A 3 16.74 16.17 -25.91
C ARG A 3 16.08 14.80 -25.96
N THR A 4 16.46 13.99 -26.93
CA THR A 4 16.22 12.55 -26.98
C THR A 4 17.46 11.82 -26.45
N ARG A 5 17.25 10.65 -25.86
CA ARG A 5 18.31 9.72 -25.49
C ARG A 5 17.97 8.37 -26.07
N ASP A 6 18.97 7.59 -26.36
CA ASP A 6 18.75 6.20 -26.75
C ASP A 6 18.28 5.41 -25.51
N PRO A 7 17.41 4.41 -25.68
CA PRO A 7 16.87 3.64 -24.55
C PRO A 7 17.95 3.04 -23.65
N GLU A 8 19.07 2.63 -24.23
CA GLU A 8 20.23 2.03 -23.56
C GLU A 8 20.95 3.01 -22.62
N ASP A 9 20.80 4.32 -22.86
CA ASP A 9 21.40 5.37 -22.04
C ASP A 9 20.50 5.81 -20.86
N VAL A 10 19.34 5.17 -20.70
CA VAL A 10 18.36 5.54 -19.65
C VAL A 10 18.38 4.49 -18.54
N SER A 11 18.79 4.91 -17.34
CA SER A 11 18.58 4.08 -16.14
C SER A 11 17.11 4.12 -15.73
N THR A 12 16.53 2.96 -15.42
CA THR A 12 15.19 2.81 -14.84
C THR A 12 15.23 2.66 -13.32
N SER A 13 16.43 2.58 -12.74
CA SER A 13 16.59 2.47 -11.28
C SER A 13 16.04 3.72 -10.58
N TRP A 14 15.48 3.51 -9.43
CA TRP A 14 14.91 4.55 -8.57
C TRP A 14 15.10 4.19 -7.10
N GLN A 15 14.90 5.15 -6.20
CA GLN A 15 15.18 4.99 -4.79
C GLN A 15 14.11 5.69 -3.95
N ILE A 16 13.73 5.05 -2.85
CA ILE A 16 12.97 5.66 -1.75
C ILE A 16 13.78 5.47 -0.47
N ASP A 17 14.29 6.56 0.11
CA ASP A 17 15.18 6.55 1.26
C ASP A 17 16.36 5.58 1.03
N ALA A 18 16.52 4.55 1.85
CA ALA A 18 17.58 3.55 1.72
C ALA A 18 17.24 2.39 0.77
N TYR A 19 16.04 2.35 0.19
CA TYR A 19 15.56 1.24 -0.64
C TYR A 19 15.73 1.56 -2.13
N GLU A 20 16.48 0.72 -2.81
CA GLU A 20 16.75 0.83 -4.25
C GLU A 20 15.95 -0.21 -5.03
N PHE A 21 15.50 0.18 -6.23
CA PHE A 21 14.72 -0.65 -7.13
C PHE A 21 15.24 -0.52 -8.57
N ASP A 22 15.24 -1.63 -9.31
CA ASP A 22 15.72 -1.67 -10.69
C ASP A 22 14.67 -1.14 -11.69
N VAL A 23 13.39 -1.32 -11.34
CA VAL A 23 12.26 -1.01 -12.23
C VAL A 23 11.30 -0.04 -11.53
N PRO A 24 10.92 1.09 -12.17
CA PRO A 24 10.05 2.10 -11.58
C PRO A 24 8.56 1.70 -11.65
N VAL A 25 8.25 0.54 -11.08
CA VAL A 25 6.90 -0.03 -11.05
C VAL A 25 6.52 -0.35 -9.61
N ILE A 26 5.36 0.16 -9.19
CA ILE A 26 4.76 -0.15 -7.91
C ILE A 26 3.45 -0.90 -8.14
N GLY A 27 3.33 -2.11 -7.58
CA GLY A 27 2.08 -2.86 -7.54
C GLY A 27 1.06 -2.18 -6.64
N ALA A 28 -0.10 -1.86 -7.20
CA ALA A 28 -1.15 -1.18 -6.45
C ALA A 28 -1.65 -2.03 -5.27
N PRO A 29 -1.93 -1.42 -4.11
CA PRO A 29 -2.49 -2.12 -2.95
C PRO A 29 -3.98 -2.41 -3.16
N MET A 30 -4.24 -3.44 -3.91
CA MET A 30 -5.57 -3.94 -4.28
C MET A 30 -5.54 -5.45 -4.33
N ASP A 31 -6.54 -6.13 -3.80
CA ASP A 31 -6.60 -7.61 -3.76
C ASP A 31 -6.54 -8.26 -5.15
N SER A 32 -7.06 -7.58 -6.17
CA SER A 32 -7.00 -8.03 -7.56
C SER A 32 -5.63 -7.84 -8.24
N VAL A 33 -4.69 -7.15 -7.59
CA VAL A 33 -3.37 -6.79 -8.16
C VAL A 33 -2.24 -7.37 -7.35
N THR A 34 -2.23 -7.11 -6.04
CA THR A 34 -1.10 -7.45 -5.17
C THR A 34 -1.52 -8.40 -4.05
N SER A 35 -1.19 -9.67 -4.23
CA SER A 35 -1.15 -10.68 -3.17
C SER A 35 0.24 -10.73 -2.52
N PRO A 36 0.44 -11.44 -1.40
CA PRO A 36 1.78 -11.70 -0.88
C PRO A 36 2.70 -12.35 -1.92
N ALA A 37 2.20 -13.32 -2.68
CA ALA A 37 2.95 -13.98 -3.75
C ALA A 37 3.33 -13.01 -4.88
N THR A 38 2.41 -12.13 -5.29
CA THR A 38 2.68 -11.10 -6.31
C THR A 38 3.70 -10.08 -5.81
N ALA A 39 3.59 -9.63 -4.55
CA ALA A 39 4.56 -8.71 -3.94
C ALA A 39 5.97 -9.32 -3.94
N ILE A 40 6.09 -10.60 -3.59
CA ILE A 40 7.35 -11.35 -3.63
C ILE A 40 7.89 -11.44 -5.06
N ALA A 41 7.05 -11.78 -6.03
CA ALA A 41 7.46 -11.87 -7.44
C ALA A 41 7.96 -10.54 -7.98
N MET A 42 7.23 -9.44 -7.68
CA MET A 42 7.64 -8.09 -8.07
C MET A 42 8.97 -7.68 -7.43
N GLY A 43 9.14 -7.94 -6.13
CA GLY A 43 10.41 -7.65 -5.44
C GLY A 43 11.60 -8.39 -6.04
N LYS A 44 11.43 -9.67 -6.40
CA LYS A 44 12.47 -10.45 -7.09
C LYS A 44 12.80 -9.94 -8.49
N MET A 45 11.91 -9.18 -9.11
CA MET A 45 12.10 -8.54 -10.41
C MET A 45 12.61 -7.09 -10.30
N GLY A 46 12.97 -6.64 -9.09
CA GLY A 46 13.48 -5.29 -8.85
C GLY A 46 12.40 -4.20 -8.82
N ALA A 47 11.13 -4.59 -8.69
CA ALA A 47 9.99 -3.68 -8.52
C ALA A 47 9.48 -3.71 -7.07
N LEU A 48 8.46 -2.92 -6.74
CA LEU A 48 7.85 -2.89 -5.41
C LEU A 48 6.40 -3.37 -5.48
N GLY A 49 6.06 -4.41 -4.72
CA GLY A 49 4.68 -4.80 -4.47
C GLY A 49 4.18 -4.22 -3.15
N VAL A 50 3.04 -3.52 -3.16
CA VAL A 50 2.41 -2.97 -1.95
C VAL A 50 1.18 -3.77 -1.61
N LEU A 51 1.19 -4.43 -0.43
CA LEU A 51 0.04 -5.21 0.02
C LEU A 51 -1.05 -4.30 0.61
N ASP A 52 -2.31 -4.55 0.25
CA ASP A 52 -3.47 -3.95 0.93
C ASP A 52 -3.67 -4.62 2.29
N LEU A 53 -3.40 -3.87 3.37
CA LEU A 53 -3.56 -4.37 4.74
C LEU A 53 -5.01 -4.24 5.26
N GLU A 54 -5.92 -3.78 4.43
CA GLU A 54 -7.37 -3.77 4.66
C GLU A 54 -8.12 -4.71 3.72
N GLY A 55 -7.39 -5.40 2.86
CA GLY A 55 -7.91 -6.32 1.86
C GLY A 55 -8.27 -7.70 2.41
N LEU A 56 -8.54 -8.63 1.51
CA LEU A 56 -8.95 -10.00 1.85
C LEU A 56 -7.82 -10.80 2.50
N TRP A 57 -6.57 -10.52 2.13
CA TRP A 57 -5.39 -11.21 2.66
C TRP A 57 -5.18 -11.01 4.17
N THR A 58 -5.79 -9.97 4.75
CA THR A 58 -5.73 -9.68 6.18
C THR A 58 -7.05 -9.93 6.90
N ARG A 59 -8.06 -10.47 6.21
CA ARG A 59 -9.37 -10.86 6.77
C ARG A 59 -9.54 -12.36 6.83
N TYR A 60 -8.99 -13.08 5.86
CA TYR A 60 -9.09 -14.52 5.71
C TYR A 60 -7.70 -15.17 5.64
N GLU A 61 -7.57 -16.36 6.24
CA GLU A 61 -6.32 -17.11 6.16
C GLU A 61 -6.02 -17.56 4.73
N ASP A 62 -7.02 -18.00 4.00
CA ASP A 62 -6.96 -18.27 2.56
C ASP A 62 -8.10 -17.55 1.84
N PRO A 63 -7.86 -16.39 1.22
CA PRO A 63 -8.86 -15.67 0.45
C PRO A 63 -9.01 -16.18 -0.99
N THR A 64 -8.18 -17.11 -1.45
CA THR A 64 -8.17 -17.57 -2.85
C THR A 64 -9.53 -18.04 -3.33
N PRO A 65 -10.28 -18.88 -2.57
CA PRO A 65 -11.61 -19.30 -3.02
C PRO A 65 -12.61 -18.15 -3.17
N LEU A 66 -12.48 -17.11 -2.33
CA LEU A 66 -13.34 -15.92 -2.39
C LEU A 66 -12.99 -15.05 -3.60
N LEU A 67 -11.71 -14.92 -3.92
CA LEU A 67 -11.25 -14.21 -5.12
C LEU A 67 -11.74 -14.91 -6.40
N ASP A 68 -11.66 -16.24 -6.45
CA ASP A 68 -12.16 -17.04 -7.57
C ASP A 68 -13.68 -16.93 -7.69
N GLU A 69 -14.41 -16.93 -6.57
CA GLU A 69 -15.86 -16.69 -6.55
C GLU A 69 -16.18 -15.34 -7.15
N ILE A 70 -15.54 -14.26 -6.68
CA ILE A 70 -15.77 -12.89 -7.17
C ILE A 70 -15.48 -12.78 -8.67
N ALA A 71 -14.39 -13.39 -9.15
CA ALA A 71 -14.00 -13.37 -10.54
C ALA A 71 -15.05 -14.06 -11.46
N GLY A 72 -15.79 -15.02 -10.94
CA GLY A 72 -16.84 -15.74 -11.66
C GLY A 72 -18.24 -15.12 -11.58
N LEU A 73 -18.45 -14.09 -10.75
CA LEU A 73 -19.76 -13.51 -10.53
C LEU A 73 -20.21 -12.60 -11.69
N PRO A 74 -21.50 -12.61 -12.05
CA PRO A 74 -22.10 -11.58 -12.88
C PRO A 74 -21.96 -10.19 -12.24
N ALA A 75 -21.73 -9.16 -13.05
CA ALA A 75 -21.46 -7.80 -12.57
C ALA A 75 -22.56 -7.21 -11.66
N ASP A 76 -23.81 -7.59 -11.88
CA ASP A 76 -24.98 -7.16 -11.10
C ASP A 76 -25.03 -7.80 -9.71
N GLN A 77 -24.37 -8.93 -9.49
CA GLN A 77 -24.32 -9.63 -8.21
C GLN A 77 -23.01 -9.38 -7.45
N ALA A 78 -21.95 -8.97 -8.16
CA ALA A 78 -20.61 -8.83 -7.60
C ALA A 78 -20.56 -7.80 -6.44
N THR A 79 -21.23 -6.67 -6.57
CA THR A 79 -21.18 -5.59 -5.57
C THR A 79 -21.70 -6.03 -4.21
N GLU A 80 -22.86 -6.67 -4.17
CA GLU A 80 -23.45 -7.14 -2.90
C GLU A 80 -22.58 -8.21 -2.26
N ARG A 81 -22.09 -9.13 -3.06
CA ARG A 81 -21.23 -10.22 -2.57
C ARG A 81 -19.89 -9.72 -2.03
N ILE A 82 -19.25 -8.76 -2.73
CA ILE A 82 -18.04 -8.12 -2.25
C ILE A 82 -18.28 -7.41 -0.91
N GLN A 83 -19.38 -6.69 -0.75
CA GLN A 83 -19.71 -6.05 0.53
C GLN A 83 -19.85 -7.06 1.68
N GLN A 84 -20.47 -8.21 1.43
CA GLN A 84 -20.58 -9.30 2.42
C GLN A 84 -19.22 -9.84 2.82
N ILE A 85 -18.35 -10.10 1.83
CA ILE A 85 -17.00 -10.62 2.05
C ILE A 85 -16.15 -9.62 2.84
N TYR A 86 -16.19 -8.33 2.48
CA TYR A 86 -15.46 -7.28 3.19
C TYR A 86 -16.07 -6.86 4.54
N ALA A 87 -17.23 -7.43 4.94
CA ALA A 87 -17.79 -7.25 6.28
C ALA A 87 -16.98 -7.99 7.36
N GLU A 88 -16.21 -9.04 7.00
CA GLU A 88 -15.26 -9.68 7.92
C GLU A 88 -14.23 -8.65 8.41
N PRO A 89 -13.95 -8.56 9.72
CA PRO A 89 -12.99 -7.60 10.24
C PRO A 89 -11.55 -7.91 9.81
N VAL A 90 -10.72 -6.87 9.69
CA VAL A 90 -9.27 -7.02 9.53
C VAL A 90 -8.69 -7.63 10.81
N LYS A 91 -7.84 -8.64 10.65
CA LYS A 91 -7.18 -9.39 11.72
C LYS A 91 -5.72 -8.96 11.85
N PRO A 92 -5.32 -8.34 12.99
CA PRO A 92 -3.94 -7.88 13.19
C PRO A 92 -2.91 -9.01 13.02
N GLU A 93 -3.24 -10.22 13.45
CA GLU A 93 -2.39 -11.41 13.30
C GLU A 93 -2.12 -11.76 11.84
N LEU A 94 -3.10 -11.58 10.95
CA LEU A 94 -2.91 -11.79 9.52
C LEU A 94 -2.08 -10.67 8.88
N ILE A 95 -2.19 -9.42 9.35
CA ILE A 95 -1.28 -8.35 8.93
C ILE A 95 0.16 -8.78 9.19
N THR A 96 0.47 -9.18 10.43
CA THR A 96 1.80 -9.62 10.82
C THR A 96 2.26 -10.82 9.98
N GLN A 97 1.41 -11.83 9.83
CA GLN A 97 1.72 -13.03 9.06
C GLN A 97 2.08 -12.71 7.60
N ARG A 98 1.28 -11.89 6.92
CA ARG A 98 1.52 -11.54 5.50
C ARG A 98 2.78 -10.72 5.29
N LEU A 99 3.06 -9.77 6.17
CA LEU A 99 4.29 -8.97 6.11
C LEU A 99 5.52 -9.86 6.36
N HIS A 100 5.46 -10.79 7.32
CA HIS A 100 6.53 -11.76 7.56
C HIS A 100 6.72 -12.73 6.38
N GLU A 101 5.66 -13.16 5.71
CA GLU A 101 5.73 -13.99 4.50
C GLU A 101 6.54 -13.30 3.40
N ILE A 102 6.24 -12.03 3.13
CA ILE A 102 6.97 -11.22 2.14
C ILE A 102 8.43 -11.03 2.57
N ARG A 103 8.68 -10.71 3.83
CA ARG A 103 10.02 -10.53 4.38
C ARG A 103 10.88 -11.78 4.29
N ALA A 104 10.30 -12.96 4.57
CA ALA A 104 10.99 -14.23 4.50
C ALA A 104 11.52 -14.55 3.08
N ALA A 105 10.93 -13.96 2.05
CA ALA A 105 11.40 -14.08 0.67
C ALA A 105 12.59 -13.17 0.33
N GLY A 106 13.02 -12.28 1.27
CA GLY A 106 14.18 -11.41 1.12
C GLY A 106 13.94 -10.21 0.20
N VAL A 107 12.69 -9.76 0.07
CA VAL A 107 12.30 -8.58 -0.72
C VAL A 107 11.81 -7.45 0.17
N THR A 108 11.80 -6.22 -0.35
CA THR A 108 11.28 -5.05 0.36
C THR A 108 9.79 -5.22 0.69
N VAL A 109 9.45 -5.00 1.96
CA VAL A 109 8.11 -5.19 2.50
C VAL A 109 7.37 -3.86 2.53
N ALA A 110 6.30 -3.73 1.75
CA ALA A 110 5.44 -2.55 1.75
C ALA A 110 3.98 -2.92 2.02
N GLY A 111 3.34 -2.15 2.90
CA GLY A 111 1.95 -2.34 3.25
C GLY A 111 1.17 -1.02 3.28
N ALA A 112 -0.08 -1.06 2.83
CA ALA A 112 -0.93 0.10 2.70
C ALA A 112 -2.13 0.05 3.64
N LEU A 113 -2.39 1.20 4.29
CA LEU A 113 -3.61 1.46 5.06
C LEU A 113 -4.28 2.76 4.59
N SER A 114 -5.59 2.84 4.74
CA SER A 114 -6.30 4.12 4.62
C SER A 114 -5.95 5.04 5.80
N PRO A 115 -6.10 6.38 5.66
CA PRO A 115 -5.88 7.29 6.77
C PRO A 115 -6.73 6.95 8.01
N GLN A 116 -7.95 6.45 7.79
CA GLN A 116 -8.88 6.08 8.85
C GLN A 116 -8.43 4.87 9.67
N ARG A 117 -7.78 3.90 9.02
CA ARG A 117 -7.30 2.66 9.66
C ARG A 117 -5.87 2.77 10.17
N THR A 118 -5.12 3.77 9.70
CA THR A 118 -3.73 3.97 10.11
C THR A 118 -3.61 4.08 11.64
N GLN A 119 -4.45 4.87 12.31
CA GLN A 119 -4.39 5.01 13.77
C GLN A 119 -4.64 3.69 14.51
N GLN A 120 -5.45 2.81 13.94
CA GLN A 120 -5.80 1.52 14.55
C GLN A 120 -4.68 0.48 14.41
N PHE A 121 -4.01 0.44 13.25
CA PHE A 121 -3.15 -0.68 12.89
C PHE A 121 -1.68 -0.33 12.70
N TYR A 122 -1.27 0.95 12.77
CA TYR A 122 0.12 1.34 12.47
C TYR A 122 1.14 0.61 13.34
N SER A 123 0.86 0.44 14.65
CA SER A 123 1.78 -0.28 15.55
C SER A 123 1.97 -1.73 15.12
N THR A 124 0.89 -2.44 14.79
CA THR A 124 0.96 -3.81 14.27
C THR A 124 1.82 -3.91 13.02
N VAL A 125 1.67 -2.94 12.10
CA VAL A 125 2.41 -2.90 10.83
C VAL A 125 3.89 -2.62 11.06
N VAL A 126 4.23 -1.67 11.94
CA VAL A 126 5.61 -1.33 12.29
C VAL A 126 6.27 -2.47 13.05
N ASP A 127 5.60 -3.06 14.03
CA ASP A 127 6.10 -4.19 14.81
C ASP A 127 6.34 -5.44 13.95
N ALA A 128 5.54 -5.61 12.88
CA ALA A 128 5.75 -6.65 11.88
C ALA A 128 6.96 -6.38 10.96
N GLY A 129 7.61 -5.23 11.09
CA GLY A 129 8.84 -4.88 10.39
C GLY A 129 8.60 -4.47 8.94
N VAL A 130 7.57 -3.67 8.65
CA VAL A 130 7.40 -3.07 7.33
C VAL A 130 8.60 -2.18 6.98
N ASP A 131 9.05 -2.21 5.72
CA ASP A 131 10.14 -1.35 5.24
C ASP A 131 9.62 -0.02 4.70
N LEU A 132 8.46 -0.03 4.05
CA LEU A 132 7.79 1.14 3.48
C LEU A 132 6.32 1.14 3.91
N PHE A 133 5.92 2.18 4.64
CA PHE A 133 4.53 2.36 5.04
C PHE A 133 3.78 3.19 3.99
N VAL A 134 2.63 2.72 3.51
CA VAL A 134 1.85 3.44 2.51
C VAL A 134 0.52 3.90 3.09
N ILE A 135 0.26 5.20 3.05
CA ILE A 135 -1.06 5.76 3.37
C ILE A 135 -1.77 6.05 2.05
N ARG A 136 -2.84 5.29 1.78
CA ARG A 136 -3.58 5.40 0.53
C ARG A 136 -5.00 5.89 0.72
N GLY A 137 -5.44 6.74 -0.20
CA GLY A 137 -6.82 7.16 -0.35
C GLY A 137 -7.10 7.50 -1.81
N THR A 138 -8.35 7.67 -2.19
CA THR A 138 -8.72 8.09 -3.56
C THR A 138 -8.09 9.45 -3.88
N VAL A 139 -8.18 10.38 -2.92
CA VAL A 139 -7.42 11.64 -2.89
C VAL A 139 -7.06 11.87 -1.42
N VAL A 140 -5.79 11.99 -1.13
CA VAL A 140 -5.32 12.35 0.21
C VAL A 140 -5.08 13.84 0.24
N SER A 141 -5.73 14.55 1.18
CA SER A 141 -5.44 15.94 1.51
C SER A 141 -4.59 16.00 2.77
N ALA A 142 -3.74 17.01 2.87
CA ALA A 142 -2.93 17.21 4.07
C ALA A 142 -3.76 17.64 5.29
N GLU A 143 -4.94 18.19 5.05
CA GLU A 143 -5.93 18.53 6.07
C GLU A 143 -7.25 17.83 5.73
N HIS A 144 -7.69 16.94 6.60
CA HIS A 144 -8.99 16.32 6.52
C HIS A 144 -9.89 16.88 7.63
N VAL A 145 -11.02 17.45 7.25
CA VAL A 145 -12.02 17.94 8.22
C VAL A 145 -13.10 16.88 8.38
N SER A 146 -13.24 16.33 9.57
CA SER A 146 -14.27 15.35 9.91
C SER A 146 -14.99 15.77 11.18
N SER A 147 -16.31 15.61 11.21
CA SER A 147 -17.12 15.83 12.40
C SER A 147 -17.18 14.61 13.35
N GLY A 148 -16.66 13.46 12.93
CA GLY A 148 -16.83 12.18 13.63
C GLY A 148 -15.54 11.51 14.14
N GLN A 149 -14.38 11.87 13.63
CA GLN A 149 -13.09 11.32 14.05
C GLN A 149 -12.00 12.40 13.98
N GLU A 150 -11.06 12.35 14.91
CA GLU A 150 -9.88 13.20 14.83
C GLU A 150 -9.07 12.83 13.57
N PRO A 151 -8.82 13.78 12.66
CA PRO A 151 -8.09 13.49 11.43
C PRO A 151 -6.64 13.11 11.74
N LEU A 152 -6.10 12.17 10.95
CA LEU A 152 -4.70 11.79 11.05
C LEU A 152 -3.82 13.01 10.74
N ASN A 153 -3.03 13.45 11.71
CA ASN A 153 -2.00 14.47 11.50
C ASN A 153 -0.81 13.82 10.77
N LEU A 154 -0.81 13.88 9.43
CA LEU A 154 0.21 13.25 8.58
C LEU A 154 1.63 13.69 8.95
N LYS A 155 1.85 14.99 9.18
CA LYS A 155 3.18 15.50 9.50
C LYS A 155 3.72 14.90 10.80
N LYS A 156 2.89 14.89 11.85
CA LYS A 156 3.27 14.28 13.13
C LYS A 156 3.49 12.78 12.97
N PHE A 157 2.58 12.10 12.30
CA PHE A 157 2.65 10.66 12.08
C PHE A 157 3.93 10.26 11.33
N ILE A 158 4.27 10.94 10.23
CA ILE A 158 5.48 10.68 9.45
C ILE A 158 6.74 10.96 10.29
N TYR A 159 6.73 12.02 11.09
CA TYR A 159 7.86 12.38 11.94
C TYR A 159 8.10 11.36 13.07
N ASP A 160 7.03 10.77 13.59
CA ASP A 160 7.09 9.82 14.71
C ASP A 160 7.44 8.38 14.25
N LEU A 161 7.45 8.10 12.93
CA LEU A 161 7.79 6.79 12.39
C LEU A 161 9.26 6.70 11.95
N ASP A 162 9.89 5.58 12.26
CA ASP A 162 11.27 5.25 11.82
C ASP A 162 11.32 4.61 10.42
N VAL A 163 10.19 4.54 9.70
CA VAL A 163 10.11 3.98 8.36
C VAL A 163 9.59 5.03 7.36
N PRO A 164 10.08 5.02 6.10
CA PRO A 164 9.60 5.95 5.08
C PRO A 164 8.10 5.77 4.83
N VAL A 165 7.39 6.88 4.67
CA VAL A 165 5.94 6.89 4.44
C VAL A 165 5.63 7.44 3.05
N ILE A 166 5.04 6.60 2.21
CA ILE A 166 4.49 6.99 0.92
C ILE A 166 3.04 7.42 1.12
N VAL A 167 2.64 8.55 0.58
CA VAL A 167 1.26 9.07 0.70
C VAL A 167 0.67 9.35 -0.67
N GLY A 168 -0.53 8.85 -0.92
CA GLY A 168 -1.24 9.08 -2.19
C GLY A 168 -2.69 8.59 -2.14
N GLY A 169 -3.54 8.87 -3.17
CA GLY A 169 -3.18 9.64 -4.37
C GLY A 169 -3.26 11.15 -4.22
N ALA A 170 -2.38 11.78 -4.98
CA ALA A 170 -2.37 13.22 -5.15
C ALA A 170 -2.89 13.56 -6.56
N ALA A 171 -3.97 14.36 -6.64
CA ALA A 171 -4.65 14.65 -7.90
C ALA A 171 -4.08 15.86 -8.66
N ASN A 172 -3.22 16.67 -8.02
CA ASN A 172 -2.64 17.85 -8.63
C ASN A 172 -1.30 18.22 -7.99
N TYR A 173 -0.56 19.13 -8.66
CA TYR A 173 0.74 19.60 -8.21
C TYR A 173 0.73 20.18 -6.78
N THR A 174 -0.26 21.00 -6.45
CA THR A 174 -0.33 21.65 -5.13
C THR A 174 -0.53 20.62 -4.02
N ALA A 175 -1.39 19.63 -4.21
CA ALA A 175 -1.62 18.54 -3.26
C ALA A 175 -0.34 17.71 -3.09
N ALA A 176 0.31 17.32 -4.19
CA ALA A 176 1.57 16.57 -4.14
C ALA A 176 2.66 17.32 -3.39
N LEU A 177 2.87 18.61 -3.74
CA LEU A 177 3.86 19.46 -3.06
C LEU A 177 3.56 19.60 -1.55
N HIS A 178 2.29 19.68 -1.19
CA HIS A 178 1.89 19.80 0.21
C HIS A 178 2.17 18.49 0.97
N LEU A 179 1.86 17.33 0.38
CA LEU A 179 2.19 16.03 0.97
C LEU A 179 3.70 15.84 1.13
N MET A 180 4.51 16.19 0.13
CA MET A 180 5.97 16.18 0.24
C MET A 180 6.49 17.04 1.40
N ARG A 181 5.88 18.21 1.66
CA ARG A 181 6.23 19.07 2.79
C ARG A 181 5.86 18.52 4.16
N THR A 182 5.01 17.50 4.22
CA THR A 182 4.76 16.76 5.48
C THR A 182 5.86 15.75 5.78
N GLY A 183 6.80 15.53 4.87
CA GLY A 183 7.87 14.55 4.98
C GLY A 183 7.57 13.22 4.26
N ALA A 184 6.50 13.17 3.44
CA ALA A 184 6.22 11.99 2.62
C ALA A 184 7.36 11.73 1.61
N ALA A 185 7.71 10.45 1.46
CA ALA A 185 8.74 9.95 0.55
C ALA A 185 8.23 9.87 -0.90
#